data_f15425b2f56b58a8d841de0ac72cd7a5
#
_entry.id   f15425b2f56b58a8d841de0ac72cd7a5
#
_cell.length_a   1.000
_cell.length_b   1.000
_cell.length_c   1.000
_cell.angle_alpha   90.00
_cell.angle_beta   90.00
_cell.angle_gamma   90.00
#
_symmetry.space_group_name_H-M   'P 1'
#
loop_
_entity.id
_entity.type
_entity.pdbx_description
1 polymer ?
#
loop_
_entity_poly.entity_id
_entity_poly.type
_entity_poly.pdbx_seq_one_letter_code
_entity_poly.pdbx_strand_id
1 'polypeptide(L)'
;IIQIETMNRLKKNTQVGKVNFILIVFYFFLISIPLAVVALESSNEQFVEIKILDKVSSKTNFLKLTIGIEKRFKNLLIKSLKCKNSEFDDNPEITAYIQVQDLVNKDNNDVFVFNGWTFSSSPAINPFDHPVYDIWLTKCY
;
A
#
# COMPACT_ATOMS: atom_id res chain seq x y z
N ILE A 1 76.57 41.06 38.19
CA ILE A 1 76.41 41.48 36.76
C ILE A 1 75.68 40.29 36.11
N ILE A 2 74.41 40.53 35.89
CA ILE A 2 73.46 39.59 35.41
C ILE A 2 73.39 39.67 33.90
N GLN A 3 73.75 38.63 33.19
CA GLN A 3 73.51 38.53 31.74
C GLN A 3 72.11 38.14 31.52
N ILE A 4 71.35 38.94 30.83
CA ILE A 4 70.00 38.62 30.36
C ILE A 4 70.13 37.89 29.02
N GLU A 5 69.95 36.64 29.06
CA GLU A 5 69.90 35.77 27.87
C GLU A 5 68.54 35.93 27.22
N THR A 6 68.55 36.55 26.06
CA THR A 6 67.35 36.73 25.24
C THR A 6 66.96 35.41 24.61
N MET A 7 65.88 34.83 25.12
CA MET A 7 65.24 33.66 24.49
C MET A 7 64.63 34.05 23.13
N ASN A 8 65.35 33.67 22.08
CA ASN A 8 64.79 33.69 20.72
C ASN A 8 63.68 32.64 20.63
N ARG A 9 62.43 33.09 20.69
CA ARG A 9 61.29 32.26 20.33
C ARG A 9 61.34 32.02 18.84
N LEU A 10 61.67 30.82 18.47
CA LEU A 10 61.41 30.29 17.14
C LEU A 10 59.92 30.34 16.87
N LYS A 11 59.51 31.32 16.09
CA LYS A 11 58.18 31.38 15.52
C LYS A 11 58.05 30.26 14.50
N LYS A 12 57.48 29.14 14.93
CA LYS A 12 57.14 28.03 14.04
C LYS A 12 56.06 28.52 13.08
N ASN A 13 56.48 28.86 11.89
CA ASN A 13 55.60 29.29 10.82
C ASN A 13 54.89 28.04 10.28
N THR A 14 53.80 27.64 10.88
CA THR A 14 52.90 26.63 10.33
C THR A 14 52.20 27.30 9.16
N GLN A 15 52.66 27.03 7.96
CA GLN A 15 51.87 27.28 6.75
C GLN A 15 50.65 26.39 6.82
N VAL A 16 49.55 26.95 7.28
CA VAL A 16 48.23 26.38 7.07
C VAL A 16 48.02 26.40 5.56
N GLY A 17 48.07 25.23 4.93
CA GLY A 17 47.78 25.11 3.51
C GLY A 17 46.46 25.81 3.25
N LYS A 18 46.43 26.69 2.27
CA LYS A 18 45.21 27.32 1.77
C LYS A 18 44.33 26.19 1.24
N VAL A 19 43.58 25.55 2.13
CA VAL A 19 42.49 24.66 1.72
C VAL A 19 41.53 25.53 0.94
N ASN A 20 41.42 25.31 -0.35
CA ASN A 20 40.56 26.11 -1.21
C ASN A 20 39.15 26.05 -0.63
N PHE A 21 38.68 27.16 -0.10
CA PHE A 21 37.32 27.31 0.46
C PHE A 21 36.26 26.78 -0.53
N ILE A 22 36.54 26.92 -1.83
CA ILE A 22 35.73 26.37 -2.92
C ILE A 22 35.61 24.84 -2.83
N LEU A 23 36.67 24.10 -2.50
CA LEU A 23 36.61 22.63 -2.36
C LEU A 23 35.80 22.21 -1.16
N ILE A 24 35.83 22.95 -0.07
CA ILE A 24 35.01 22.66 1.12
C ILE A 24 33.55 22.91 0.80
N VAL A 25 33.21 23.99 0.13
CA VAL A 25 31.83 24.30 -0.28
C VAL A 25 31.32 23.24 -1.27
N PHE A 26 32.16 22.82 -2.22
CA PHE A 26 31.80 21.78 -3.18
C PHE A 26 31.57 20.40 -2.51
N TYR A 27 32.39 20.08 -1.51
CA TYR A 27 32.21 18.85 -0.71
C TYR A 27 30.92 18.88 0.11
N PHE A 28 30.58 20.01 0.74
CA PHE A 28 29.31 20.21 1.42
C PHE A 28 28.11 20.13 0.48
N PHE A 29 28.24 20.62 -0.74
CA PHE A 29 27.19 20.55 -1.75
C PHE A 29 26.94 19.12 -2.23
N LEU A 30 27.99 18.30 -2.35
CA LEU A 30 27.87 16.87 -2.69
C LEU A 30 27.16 16.05 -1.60
N ILE A 31 27.34 16.40 -0.32
CA ILE A 31 26.69 15.72 0.81
C ILE A 31 25.22 16.15 0.95
N SER A 32 24.86 17.30 0.42
CA SER A 32 23.50 17.86 0.50
C SER A 32 22.55 17.27 -0.54
N ILE A 33 23.00 16.40 -1.44
CA ILE A 33 22.12 15.72 -2.40
C ILE A 33 21.33 14.68 -1.59
N PRO A 34 20.03 14.89 -1.31
CA PRO A 34 19.23 13.84 -0.71
C PRO A 34 19.26 12.66 -1.70
N LEU A 35 19.83 11.56 -1.29
CA LEU A 35 19.55 10.28 -1.93
C LEU A 35 18.05 10.07 -1.76
N ALA A 36 17.27 10.47 -2.76
CA ALA A 36 15.90 10.03 -2.90
C ALA A 36 15.97 8.51 -3.04
N VAL A 37 15.89 7.82 -1.92
CA VAL A 37 15.60 6.39 -1.90
C VAL A 37 14.21 6.28 -2.51
N VAL A 38 14.17 6.02 -3.81
CA VAL A 38 12.95 5.51 -4.46
C VAL A 38 12.74 4.16 -3.80
N ALA A 39 11.91 4.14 -2.77
CA ALA A 39 11.37 2.89 -2.26
C ALA A 39 10.64 2.27 -3.46
N LEU A 40 11.26 1.26 -4.06
CA LEU A 40 10.60 0.37 -5.00
C LEU A 40 9.58 -0.36 -4.13
N GLU A 41 8.37 0.19 -4.01
CA GLU A 41 7.24 -0.55 -3.49
C GLU A 41 7.11 -1.75 -4.43
N SER A 42 7.59 -2.89 -3.96
CA SER A 42 7.18 -4.18 -4.48
C SER A 42 5.67 -4.21 -4.27
N SER A 43 4.92 -3.79 -5.28
CA SER A 43 3.48 -3.97 -5.34
C SER A 43 3.27 -5.47 -5.47
N ASN A 44 3.28 -6.18 -4.34
CA ASN A 44 2.66 -7.49 -4.25
C ASN A 44 1.18 -7.22 -4.54
N GLU A 45 0.80 -7.36 -5.82
CA GLU A 45 -0.60 -7.27 -6.21
C GLU A 45 -1.36 -8.31 -5.40
N GLN A 46 -2.14 -7.84 -4.45
CA GLN A 46 -3.03 -8.71 -3.69
C GLN A 46 -4.30 -8.95 -4.49
N PHE A 47 -4.75 -10.19 -4.46
CA PHE A 47 -5.94 -10.60 -5.17
C PHE A 47 -6.97 -11.20 -4.21
N VAL A 48 -8.22 -10.94 -4.53
CA VAL A 48 -9.38 -11.54 -3.86
C VAL A 48 -10.11 -12.43 -4.87
N GLU A 49 -10.41 -13.65 -4.50
CA GLU A 49 -11.30 -14.51 -5.26
C GLU A 49 -12.66 -14.55 -4.58
N ILE A 50 -13.69 -14.27 -5.35
CA ILE A 50 -15.08 -14.36 -4.93
C ILE A 50 -15.83 -15.37 -5.80
N LYS A 51 -16.79 -16.05 -5.19
CA LYS A 51 -17.75 -16.91 -5.87
C LYS A 51 -19.07 -16.15 -6.02
N ILE A 52 -19.60 -16.10 -7.23
CA ILE A 52 -20.87 -15.42 -7.54
C ILE A 52 -21.85 -16.48 -8.05
N LEU A 53 -22.98 -16.61 -7.38
CA LEU A 53 -24.12 -17.39 -7.83
C LEU A 53 -25.13 -16.47 -8.53
N ASP A 54 -25.47 -16.79 -9.74
CA ASP A 54 -26.62 -16.23 -10.42
C ASP A 54 -27.85 -17.07 -10.07
N LYS A 55 -28.75 -16.50 -9.25
CA LYS A 55 -29.95 -17.18 -8.75
C LYS A 55 -30.95 -17.52 -9.86
N VAL A 56 -30.96 -16.74 -10.95
CA VAL A 56 -31.88 -16.95 -12.06
C VAL A 56 -31.45 -18.14 -12.90
N SER A 57 -30.17 -18.24 -13.21
CA SER A 57 -29.65 -19.32 -14.05
C SER A 57 -29.07 -20.50 -13.26
N SER A 58 -28.99 -20.40 -11.93
CA SER A 58 -28.31 -21.31 -11.01
C SER A 58 -26.83 -21.59 -11.37
N LYS A 59 -26.21 -20.69 -12.09
CA LYS A 59 -24.79 -20.77 -12.49
C LYS A 59 -23.88 -20.12 -11.49
N THR A 60 -22.79 -20.80 -11.17
CA THR A 60 -21.74 -20.28 -10.32
C THR A 60 -20.54 -19.85 -11.15
N ASN A 61 -19.99 -18.67 -10.82
CA ASN A 61 -18.80 -18.12 -11.44
C ASN A 61 -17.78 -17.74 -10.37
N PHE A 62 -16.51 -17.93 -10.68
CA PHE A 62 -15.42 -17.43 -9.85
C PHE A 62 -14.83 -16.19 -10.49
N LEU A 63 -14.65 -15.13 -9.70
CA LEU A 63 -14.12 -13.87 -10.13
C LEU A 63 -12.92 -13.48 -9.30
N LYS A 64 -11.78 -13.29 -9.97
CA LYS A 64 -10.57 -12.76 -9.35
C LYS A 64 -10.57 -11.24 -9.47
N LEU A 65 -10.43 -10.55 -8.35
CA LEU A 65 -10.36 -9.09 -8.23
C LEU A 65 -8.95 -8.70 -7.79
N THR A 66 -8.40 -7.68 -8.43
CA THR A 66 -7.20 -6.99 -7.92
C THR A 66 -7.65 -5.96 -6.89
N ILE A 67 -6.98 -5.89 -5.74
CA ILE A 67 -7.34 -4.91 -4.69
C ILE A 67 -7.23 -3.49 -5.23
N GLY A 68 -8.22 -2.67 -4.92
CA GLY A 68 -8.32 -1.28 -5.36
C GLY A 68 -8.86 -1.08 -6.79
N ILE A 69 -8.97 -2.15 -7.59
CA ILE A 69 -9.43 -2.07 -8.98
C ILE A 69 -10.88 -2.54 -9.08
N GLU A 70 -11.70 -1.75 -9.78
CA GLU A 70 -13.07 -2.11 -10.08
C GLU A 70 -13.15 -3.15 -11.21
N LYS A 71 -14.00 -4.13 -11.03
CA LYS A 71 -14.26 -5.15 -12.03
C LYS A 71 -15.74 -5.32 -12.27
N ARG A 72 -16.15 -5.27 -13.52
CA ARG A 72 -17.52 -5.46 -13.91
C ARG A 72 -17.84 -6.97 -14.08
N PHE A 73 -18.94 -7.39 -13.49
CA PHE A 73 -19.55 -8.69 -13.71
C PHE A 73 -21.02 -8.49 -14.04
N LYS A 74 -21.40 -8.68 -15.29
CA LYS A 74 -22.77 -8.40 -15.79
C LYS A 74 -23.22 -6.98 -15.40
N ASN A 75 -24.22 -6.89 -14.52
CA ASN A 75 -24.78 -5.62 -14.04
C ASN A 75 -24.12 -5.13 -12.73
N LEU A 76 -23.21 -5.88 -12.18
CA LEU A 76 -22.52 -5.50 -10.95
C LEU A 76 -21.17 -4.87 -11.27
N LEU A 77 -20.83 -3.79 -10.56
CA LEU A 77 -19.49 -3.24 -10.47
C LEU A 77 -18.95 -3.58 -9.09
N ILE A 78 -17.88 -4.36 -9.04
CA ILE A 78 -17.36 -4.94 -7.82
C ILE A 78 -15.93 -4.46 -7.60
N LYS A 79 -15.63 -4.01 -6.38
CA LYS A 79 -14.30 -3.59 -5.96
C LYS A 79 -13.97 -4.17 -4.60
N SER A 80 -12.78 -4.73 -4.44
CA SER A 80 -12.25 -5.05 -3.13
C SER A 80 -11.23 -4.00 -2.72
N LEU A 81 -11.38 -3.46 -1.51
CA LEU A 81 -10.46 -2.45 -0.97
C LEU A 81 -9.36 -3.06 -0.12
N LYS A 82 -9.67 -4.15 0.58
CA LYS A 82 -8.73 -4.85 1.46
C LYS A 82 -9.05 -6.33 1.47
N CYS A 83 -8.03 -7.13 1.67
CA CYS A 83 -8.16 -8.54 1.97
C CYS A 83 -7.12 -8.95 3.01
N LYS A 84 -7.51 -9.80 3.94
CA LYS A 84 -6.63 -10.38 4.94
C LYS A 84 -6.91 -11.88 5.01
N ASN A 85 -5.83 -12.64 4.98
CA ASN A 85 -5.84 -14.07 5.29
C ASN A 85 -5.12 -14.27 6.63
N SER A 86 -5.81 -14.80 7.63
CA SER A 86 -5.28 -15.10 8.96
C SER A 86 -5.02 -16.59 9.16
N GLU A 87 -4.54 -17.28 8.15
CA GLU A 87 -4.32 -18.72 8.12
C GLU A 87 -3.44 -19.25 9.28
N PHE A 88 -2.57 -18.38 9.82
CA PHE A 88 -1.66 -18.74 10.92
C PHE A 88 -2.20 -18.37 12.31
N ASP A 89 -3.40 -17.81 12.40
CA ASP A 89 -4.04 -17.51 13.68
C ASP A 89 -4.71 -18.75 14.24
N ASP A 90 -4.99 -18.80 15.56
CA ASP A 90 -5.70 -19.90 16.24
C ASP A 90 -7.10 -20.14 15.67
N ASN A 91 -7.69 -19.11 15.05
CA ASN A 91 -8.97 -19.17 14.37
C ASN A 91 -8.81 -18.60 12.95
N PRO A 92 -8.40 -19.44 11.97
CA PRO A 92 -8.13 -18.98 10.61
C PRO A 92 -9.39 -18.43 9.95
N GLU A 93 -9.28 -17.22 9.43
CA GLU A 93 -10.37 -16.54 8.73
C GLU A 93 -9.82 -15.75 7.53
N ILE A 94 -10.57 -15.77 6.45
CA ILE A 94 -10.32 -14.88 5.31
C ILE A 94 -11.38 -13.78 5.36
N THR A 95 -10.91 -12.53 5.38
CA THR A 95 -11.78 -11.37 5.41
C THR A 95 -11.46 -10.43 4.25
N ALA A 96 -12.49 -9.82 3.66
CA ALA A 96 -12.32 -8.81 2.65
C ALA A 96 -13.30 -7.67 2.83
N TYR A 97 -12.88 -6.44 2.50
CA TYR A 97 -13.79 -5.31 2.39
C TYR A 97 -14.18 -5.15 0.93
N ILE A 98 -15.46 -5.36 0.63
CA ILE A 98 -16.01 -5.37 -0.72
C ILE A 98 -17.04 -4.28 -0.88
N GLN A 99 -17.01 -3.63 -2.02
CA GLN A 99 -18.02 -2.67 -2.49
C GLN A 99 -18.65 -3.22 -3.75
N VAL A 100 -19.99 -3.21 -3.81
CA VAL A 100 -20.75 -3.65 -4.97
C VAL A 100 -21.79 -2.60 -5.32
N GLN A 101 -21.82 -2.19 -6.58
CA GLN A 101 -22.86 -1.33 -7.16
C GLN A 101 -23.67 -2.12 -8.18
N ASP A 102 -24.99 -1.90 -8.23
CA ASP A 102 -25.85 -2.43 -9.29
C ASP A 102 -26.04 -1.36 -10.36
N LEU A 103 -25.57 -1.65 -11.56
CA LEU A 103 -25.61 -0.74 -12.71
C LEU A 103 -26.99 -0.69 -13.39
N VAL A 104 -27.96 -1.49 -12.96
CA VAL A 104 -29.33 -1.46 -13.50
C VAL A 104 -30.14 -0.31 -12.93
N ASN A 105 -29.90 0.09 -11.69
CA ASN A 105 -30.53 1.23 -11.08
C ASN A 105 -30.04 2.53 -11.72
N LYS A 106 -30.84 3.08 -12.60
CA LYS A 106 -30.56 4.31 -13.38
C LYS A 106 -30.72 5.61 -12.59
N ASP A 107 -31.07 5.52 -11.32
CA ASP A 107 -31.06 6.68 -10.44
C ASP A 107 -29.59 7.08 -10.28
N ASN A 108 -29.19 8.18 -10.88
CA ASN A 108 -27.82 8.75 -10.92
C ASN A 108 -27.10 8.88 -9.56
N ASN A 109 -27.53 8.13 -8.59
CA ASN A 109 -26.90 7.97 -7.29
C ASN A 109 -26.08 6.68 -7.34
N ASP A 110 -24.77 6.78 -7.21
CA ASP A 110 -23.83 5.67 -7.03
C ASP A 110 -24.09 4.97 -5.68
N VAL A 111 -25.24 4.31 -5.59
CA VAL A 111 -25.63 3.60 -4.37
C VAL A 111 -25.03 2.22 -4.38
N PHE A 112 -24.21 1.96 -3.39
CA PHE A 112 -23.70 0.61 -3.16
C PHE A 112 -24.86 -0.28 -2.66
N VAL A 113 -25.09 -1.39 -3.36
CA VAL A 113 -25.99 -2.46 -2.87
C VAL A 113 -25.33 -3.29 -1.79
N PHE A 114 -24.00 -3.20 -1.70
CA PHE A 114 -23.20 -3.76 -0.61
C PHE A 114 -21.94 -2.92 -0.41
N ASN A 115 -21.62 -2.61 0.85
CA ASN A 115 -20.41 -1.89 1.21
C ASN A 115 -19.98 -2.30 2.61
N GLY A 116 -19.07 -3.26 2.73
CA GLY A 116 -18.71 -3.77 4.04
C GLY A 116 -17.72 -4.94 4.02
N TRP A 117 -17.43 -5.41 5.23
CA TRP A 117 -16.62 -6.60 5.44
C TRP A 117 -17.42 -7.85 5.17
N THR A 118 -16.80 -8.80 4.48
CA THR A 118 -17.31 -10.16 4.29
C THR A 118 -16.29 -11.17 4.81
N PHE A 119 -16.79 -12.33 5.22
CA PHE A 119 -16.05 -13.39 5.89
C PHE A 119 -16.25 -14.70 5.15
N SER A 120 -15.16 -15.46 4.94
CA SER A 120 -15.26 -16.71 4.16
C SER A 120 -15.92 -17.83 4.95
N SER A 121 -15.63 -17.95 6.26
CA SER A 121 -16.20 -18.98 7.13
C SER A 121 -17.62 -18.66 7.59
N SER A 122 -17.96 -17.38 7.66
CA SER A 122 -19.23 -16.91 8.23
C SER A 122 -19.87 -15.82 7.37
N PRO A 123 -20.28 -16.13 6.15
CA PRO A 123 -20.86 -15.15 5.22
C PRO A 123 -22.18 -14.55 5.72
N ALA A 124 -22.86 -15.22 6.65
CA ALA A 124 -24.11 -14.74 7.25
C ALA A 124 -23.97 -13.57 8.22
N ILE A 125 -22.73 -13.24 8.66
CA ILE A 125 -22.50 -12.09 9.56
C ILE A 125 -22.85 -10.78 8.86
N ASN A 126 -22.49 -10.66 7.60
CA ASN A 126 -22.81 -9.51 6.74
C ASN A 126 -23.14 -10.03 5.34
N PRO A 127 -24.37 -10.53 5.12
CA PRO A 127 -24.73 -11.16 3.88
C PRO A 127 -24.86 -10.15 2.75
N PHE A 128 -24.44 -10.54 1.56
CA PHE A 128 -24.76 -9.81 0.35
C PHE A 128 -26.21 -10.13 -0.04
N ASP A 129 -27.11 -9.18 0.13
CA ASP A 129 -28.54 -9.31 -0.20
C ASP A 129 -28.83 -8.63 -1.53
N HIS A 130 -28.98 -9.44 -2.59
CA HIS A 130 -29.31 -8.96 -3.92
C HIS A 130 -30.32 -9.92 -4.59
N PRO A 131 -31.34 -9.42 -5.29
CA PRO A 131 -32.40 -10.28 -5.82
C PRO A 131 -31.92 -11.33 -6.83
N VAL A 132 -30.84 -11.06 -7.54
CA VAL A 132 -30.35 -11.89 -8.65
C VAL A 132 -29.06 -12.64 -8.31
N TYR A 133 -28.22 -12.08 -7.45
CA TYR A 133 -26.89 -12.62 -7.19
C TYR A 133 -26.62 -12.85 -5.72
N ASP A 134 -25.84 -13.90 -5.42
CA ASP A 134 -25.17 -14.05 -4.14
C ASP A 134 -23.66 -14.02 -4.34
N ILE A 135 -22.93 -13.41 -3.41
CA ILE A 135 -21.47 -13.27 -3.44
C ILE A 135 -20.88 -13.84 -2.17
N TRP A 136 -19.87 -14.70 -2.31
CA TRP A 136 -19.10 -15.26 -1.21
C TRP A 136 -17.62 -15.04 -1.44
N LEU A 137 -16.92 -14.68 -0.39
CA LEU A 137 -15.46 -14.64 -0.35
C LEU A 137 -14.89 -16.06 -0.32
N THR A 138 -13.92 -16.36 -1.16
CA THR A 138 -13.30 -17.68 -1.21
C THR A 138 -11.83 -17.65 -0.85
N LYS A 139 -11.04 -16.72 -1.41
CA LYS A 139 -9.59 -16.66 -1.19
C LYS A 139 -9.06 -15.24 -1.18
N CYS A 140 -7.90 -15.10 -0.53
CA CYS A 140 -7.07 -13.91 -0.50
C CYS A 140 -5.61 -14.30 -0.73
N TYR A 141 -4.92 -13.72 -1.71
CA TYR A 141 -3.51 -14.00 -2.02
C TYR A 141 -2.79 -12.79 -2.61
#